data_f012dc4b6505b0879ba3012f2f78ce9a
#
_entry.id   f012dc4b6505b0879ba3012f2f78ce9a
#
_cell.length_a   1.000
_cell.length_b   1.000
_cell.length_c   1.000
_cell.angle_alpha   90.00
_cell.angle_beta   90.00
_cell.angle_gamma   90.00
#
_symmetry.space_group_name_H-M   'P 1'
#
loop_
_entity.id
_entity.type
_entity.pdbx_description
1 polymer ?
#
loop_
_entity_poly.entity_id
_entity_poly.type
_entity_poly.pdbx_seq_one_letter_code
_entity_poly.pdbx_strand_id
1 'polypeptide(L)'
;MNRKILYIYPWKAAFIDKDLDFLSRRYSVVTLGHDWRDKRRTLPNFLKQFIFLCRNMAGTRAILVMFGGYWSFLPALAGKFTGVPVYIIPGGTDCVSFPSLNYGSLRKPVMRTFIRWSYQLCTKLLPVDESLVLSDYTYLPDADHPKQGFRYFFPGLLTPHRVIHNGFDPAFFTADPAGKKENSFIAVAHAQEMQRVRIKGIDLVILLAKRFTHCTFPLVGVSDSLNRELSPLPSNLSVYPWMSKEKFIGHLAESRFVLQLSVSEGFPNALCEAMLCHCIPVGSAVGAIPSIIADTGFVIASPEWEYLEKRFEEILHTGAEEQHRLGIMARNRVADMYHISRREKAFLEILDEIPG
;
A
#
# COMPACT_ATOMS: atom_id res chain seq x y z
N MET A 1 -20.19 27.45 -9.56
CA MET A 1 -18.89 26.85 -9.17
C MET A 1 -18.75 25.48 -9.81
N ASN A 2 -17.68 25.27 -10.59
CA ASN A 2 -17.38 23.96 -11.20
C ASN A 2 -17.08 22.94 -10.12
N ARG A 3 -17.94 21.92 -9.96
CA ARG A 3 -17.77 20.88 -8.94
C ARG A 3 -17.31 19.53 -9.52
N LYS A 4 -16.90 19.48 -10.79
CA LYS A 4 -16.51 18.26 -11.46
C LYS A 4 -15.05 17.91 -11.18
N ILE A 5 -14.78 16.66 -10.76
CA ILE A 5 -13.44 16.11 -10.58
C ILE A 5 -13.30 14.91 -11.51
N LEU A 6 -12.16 14.80 -12.20
CA LEU A 6 -11.80 13.57 -12.90
C LEU A 6 -10.91 12.73 -11.98
N TYR A 7 -11.25 11.44 -11.76
CA TYR A 7 -10.44 10.50 -10.98
C TYR A 7 -9.99 9.35 -11.90
N ILE A 8 -8.69 9.26 -12.14
CA ILE A 8 -8.10 8.32 -13.10
C ILE A 8 -7.24 7.29 -12.35
N TYR A 9 -7.42 6.01 -12.66
CA TYR A 9 -6.71 4.92 -11.99
C TYR A 9 -6.43 3.75 -12.95
N PRO A 10 -5.33 2.98 -12.72
CA PRO A 10 -4.95 1.88 -13.61
C PRO A 10 -5.72 0.58 -13.36
N TRP A 11 -6.30 0.39 -12.17
CA TRP A 11 -7.16 -0.73 -11.78
C TRP A 11 -8.01 -0.33 -10.57
N LYS A 12 -9.12 -1.04 -10.39
CA LYS A 12 -10.00 -0.81 -9.24
C LYS A 12 -9.39 -1.40 -7.96
N ALA A 13 -9.49 -0.68 -6.84
CA ALA A 13 -9.00 -1.10 -5.54
C ALA A 13 -9.81 -0.45 -4.42
N ALA A 14 -9.93 -1.13 -3.27
CA ALA A 14 -10.77 -0.69 -2.15
C ALA A 14 -10.41 0.71 -1.61
N PHE A 15 -9.14 1.11 -1.64
CA PHE A 15 -8.74 2.47 -1.23
C PHE A 15 -9.20 3.55 -2.21
N ILE A 16 -9.37 3.22 -3.50
CA ILE A 16 -9.96 4.13 -4.50
C ILE A 16 -11.46 4.29 -4.22
N ASP A 17 -12.16 3.20 -3.92
CA ASP A 17 -13.59 3.26 -3.59
C ASP A 17 -13.85 4.15 -2.36
N LYS A 18 -12.97 4.13 -1.35
CA LYS A 18 -13.02 5.04 -0.20
C LYS A 18 -12.85 6.52 -0.62
N ASP A 19 -11.90 6.80 -1.51
CA ASP A 19 -11.69 8.16 -2.03
C ASP A 19 -12.90 8.63 -2.83
N LEU A 20 -13.46 7.78 -3.68
CA LEU A 20 -14.66 8.09 -4.46
C LEU A 20 -15.88 8.35 -3.58
N ASP A 21 -16.03 7.61 -2.49
CA ASP A 21 -17.14 7.77 -1.55
C ASP A 21 -17.15 9.18 -0.94
N PHE A 22 -16.08 9.61 -0.29
CA PHE A 22 -16.06 10.95 0.33
C PHE A 22 -16.03 12.09 -0.69
N LEU A 23 -15.36 11.94 -1.84
CA LEU A 23 -15.34 12.96 -2.88
C LEU A 23 -16.73 13.16 -3.51
N SER A 24 -17.50 12.07 -3.72
CA SER A 24 -18.82 12.11 -4.34
C SER A 24 -19.87 12.81 -3.47
N ARG A 25 -19.64 12.97 -2.16
CA ARG A 25 -20.50 13.74 -1.26
C ARG A 25 -20.49 15.24 -1.58
N ARG A 26 -19.39 15.75 -2.16
CA ARG A 26 -19.20 17.18 -2.41
C ARG A 26 -19.01 17.54 -3.89
N TYR A 27 -18.54 16.62 -4.70
CA TYR A 27 -18.15 16.83 -6.10
C TYR A 27 -18.87 15.86 -7.03
N SER A 28 -19.07 16.27 -8.28
CA SER A 28 -19.41 15.36 -9.37
C SER A 28 -18.14 14.65 -9.83
N VAL A 29 -17.95 13.39 -9.42
CA VAL A 29 -16.74 12.63 -9.74
C VAL A 29 -16.95 11.79 -10.99
N VAL A 30 -16.15 12.04 -12.02
CA VAL A 30 -16.15 11.26 -13.26
C VAL A 30 -14.87 10.42 -13.29
N THR A 31 -15.02 9.10 -13.40
CA THR A 31 -13.91 8.16 -13.28
C THR A 31 -13.47 7.58 -14.60
N LEU A 32 -12.17 7.27 -14.72
CA LEU A 32 -11.62 6.47 -15.79
C LEU A 32 -10.67 5.42 -15.22
N GLY A 33 -11.03 4.14 -15.39
CA GLY A 33 -10.21 3.00 -15.00
C GLY A 33 -9.93 2.11 -16.22
N HIS A 34 -8.65 1.86 -16.52
CA HIS A 34 -8.24 0.92 -17.57
C HIS A 34 -7.09 0.06 -17.09
N ASP A 35 -7.12 -1.24 -17.43
CA ASP A 35 -6.00 -2.13 -17.16
C ASP A 35 -4.83 -1.84 -18.14
N TRP A 36 -3.70 -1.44 -17.58
CA TRP A 36 -2.47 -1.12 -18.32
C TRP A 36 -1.41 -2.23 -18.23
N ARG A 37 -1.73 -3.38 -17.66
CA ARG A 37 -0.80 -4.52 -17.55
C ARG A 37 -0.59 -5.21 -18.89
N ASP A 38 -1.62 -5.26 -19.74
CA ASP A 38 -1.53 -5.79 -21.09
C ASP A 38 -0.93 -4.73 -22.03
N LYS A 39 0.32 -4.95 -22.46
CA LYS A 39 1.04 -4.06 -23.37
C LYS A 39 0.32 -3.85 -24.72
N ARG A 40 -0.47 -4.82 -25.19
CA ARG A 40 -1.23 -4.72 -26.45
C ARG A 40 -2.33 -3.65 -26.35
N ARG A 41 -2.79 -3.37 -25.14
CA ARG A 41 -3.85 -2.37 -24.88
C ARG A 41 -3.29 -0.97 -24.63
N THR A 42 -1.97 -0.78 -24.58
CA THR A 42 -1.35 0.51 -24.25
C THR A 42 -1.81 1.61 -25.20
N LEU A 43 -1.69 1.43 -26.52
CA LEU A 43 -2.11 2.43 -27.52
C LEU A 43 -3.63 2.67 -27.52
N PRO A 44 -4.50 1.63 -27.56
CA PRO A 44 -5.94 1.80 -27.37
C PRO A 44 -6.31 2.52 -26.08
N ASN A 45 -5.62 2.26 -24.96
CA ASN A 45 -5.88 2.92 -23.69
C ASN A 45 -5.50 4.40 -23.76
N PHE A 46 -4.39 4.76 -24.39
CA PHE A 46 -4.03 6.17 -24.62
C PHE A 46 -5.11 6.89 -25.44
N LEU A 47 -5.60 6.28 -26.52
CA LEU A 47 -6.65 6.89 -27.34
C LEU A 47 -7.95 7.08 -26.57
N LYS A 48 -8.40 6.04 -25.82
CA LYS A 48 -9.59 6.13 -24.96
C LYS A 48 -9.44 7.23 -23.90
N GLN A 49 -8.26 7.31 -23.28
CA GLN A 49 -7.97 8.33 -22.26
C GLN A 49 -7.95 9.73 -22.89
N PHE A 50 -7.37 9.91 -24.06
CA PHE A 50 -7.39 11.17 -24.78
C PHE A 50 -8.82 11.63 -25.09
N ILE A 51 -9.66 10.73 -25.67
CA ILE A 51 -11.08 11.03 -25.95
C ILE A 51 -11.83 11.38 -24.65
N PHE A 52 -11.57 10.63 -23.58
CA PHE A 52 -12.16 10.91 -22.25
C PHE A 52 -11.80 12.30 -21.76
N LEU A 53 -10.54 12.70 -21.84
CA LEU A 53 -10.08 14.03 -21.44
C LEU A 53 -10.74 15.10 -22.32
N CYS A 54 -10.72 14.97 -23.65
CA CYS A 54 -11.37 15.95 -24.53
C CYS A 54 -12.85 16.16 -24.21
N ARG A 55 -13.58 15.10 -23.85
CA ARG A 55 -15.01 15.18 -23.51
C ARG A 55 -15.29 15.74 -22.14
N ASN A 56 -14.36 15.65 -21.21
CA ASN A 56 -14.61 15.96 -19.80
C ASN A 56 -13.83 17.17 -19.27
N MET A 57 -12.82 17.70 -19.97
CA MET A 57 -12.00 18.82 -19.46
C MET A 57 -12.82 20.08 -19.17
N ALA A 58 -13.79 20.41 -20.05
CA ALA A 58 -14.64 21.58 -19.83
C ALA A 58 -15.39 21.47 -18.50
N GLY A 59 -15.25 22.48 -17.64
CA GLY A 59 -15.85 22.54 -16.33
C GLY A 59 -15.22 21.60 -15.28
N THR A 60 -14.06 21.04 -15.54
CA THR A 60 -13.31 20.25 -14.55
C THR A 60 -12.54 21.19 -13.61
N ARG A 61 -12.72 20.97 -12.28
CA ARG A 61 -12.04 21.72 -11.23
C ARG A 61 -10.63 21.16 -10.96
N ALA A 62 -10.49 19.83 -10.98
CA ALA A 62 -9.22 19.14 -10.74
C ALA A 62 -9.21 17.74 -11.36
N ILE A 63 -8.01 17.22 -11.60
CA ILE A 63 -7.77 15.84 -12.01
C ILE A 63 -6.97 15.15 -10.91
N LEU A 64 -7.49 14.06 -10.37
CA LEU A 64 -6.80 13.16 -9.45
C LEU A 64 -6.35 11.93 -10.21
N VAL A 65 -5.09 11.53 -10.06
CA VAL A 65 -4.54 10.35 -10.73
C VAL A 65 -3.90 9.42 -9.70
N MET A 66 -4.41 8.21 -9.60
CA MET A 66 -3.82 7.19 -8.71
C MET A 66 -2.63 6.54 -9.39
N PHE A 67 -1.48 6.56 -8.70
CA PHE A 67 -0.16 6.11 -9.13
C PHE A 67 0.43 6.83 -10.35
N GLY A 68 1.75 6.93 -10.38
CA GLY A 68 2.52 7.28 -11.57
C GLY A 68 2.65 6.11 -12.55
N GLY A 69 2.47 6.40 -13.86
CA GLY A 69 2.56 5.38 -14.90
C GLY A 69 2.25 5.95 -16.28
N TYR A 70 2.00 5.08 -17.25
CA TYR A 70 1.56 5.52 -18.59
C TYR A 70 0.27 6.34 -18.51
N TRP A 71 -0.67 5.94 -17.65
CA TRP A 71 -1.97 6.57 -17.46
C TRP A 71 -1.92 7.94 -16.80
N SER A 72 -0.83 8.32 -16.17
CA SER A 72 -0.70 9.63 -15.52
C SER A 72 -0.19 10.72 -16.47
N PHE A 73 0.37 10.32 -17.62
CA PHE A 73 1.03 11.29 -18.51
C PHE A 73 0.03 12.20 -19.24
N LEU A 74 -0.96 11.65 -19.95
CA LEU A 74 -1.93 12.48 -20.66
C LEU A 74 -2.74 13.41 -19.74
N PRO A 75 -3.21 12.97 -18.54
CA PRO A 75 -3.85 13.88 -17.59
C PRO A 75 -2.93 15.02 -17.15
N ALA A 76 -1.66 14.72 -16.83
CA ALA A 76 -0.69 15.74 -16.43
C ALA A 76 -0.42 16.74 -17.57
N LEU A 77 -0.27 16.25 -18.80
CA LEU A 77 -0.10 17.07 -19.99
C LEU A 77 -1.33 17.95 -20.26
N ALA A 78 -2.53 17.36 -20.21
CA ALA A 78 -3.79 18.08 -20.40
C ALA A 78 -3.96 19.20 -19.35
N GLY A 79 -3.69 18.92 -18.08
CA GLY A 79 -3.73 19.91 -17.01
C GLY A 79 -2.76 21.07 -17.26
N LYS A 80 -1.54 20.75 -17.72
CA LYS A 80 -0.55 21.78 -18.04
C LYS A 80 -1.01 22.74 -19.15
N PHE A 81 -1.70 22.23 -20.18
CA PHE A 81 -2.21 23.05 -21.29
C PHE A 81 -3.49 23.80 -20.98
N THR A 82 -4.35 23.25 -20.13
CA THR A 82 -5.68 23.82 -19.84
C THR A 82 -5.72 24.67 -18.57
N GLY A 83 -4.65 24.62 -17.75
CA GLY A 83 -4.61 25.26 -16.43
C GLY A 83 -5.39 24.51 -15.35
N VAL A 84 -5.99 23.34 -15.65
CA VAL A 84 -6.67 22.51 -14.66
C VAL A 84 -5.65 21.82 -13.76
N PRO A 85 -5.72 21.99 -12.43
CA PRO A 85 -4.78 21.37 -11.50
C PRO A 85 -4.83 19.84 -11.57
N VAL A 86 -3.64 19.22 -11.58
CA VAL A 86 -3.49 17.76 -11.60
C VAL A 86 -2.71 17.31 -10.36
N TYR A 87 -3.31 16.40 -9.60
CA TYR A 87 -2.72 15.79 -8.43
C TYR A 87 -2.47 14.31 -8.69
N ILE A 88 -1.22 13.88 -8.60
CA ILE A 88 -0.87 12.46 -8.72
C ILE A 88 -0.62 11.92 -7.31
N ILE A 89 -1.16 10.74 -7.02
CA ILE A 89 -1.08 10.06 -5.73
C ILE A 89 -0.10 8.89 -5.84
N PRO A 90 1.21 9.09 -5.57
CA PRO A 90 2.17 8.00 -5.51
C PRO A 90 1.81 7.01 -4.40
N GLY A 91 1.80 5.71 -4.72
CA GLY A 91 1.30 4.70 -3.79
C GLY A 91 2.26 3.55 -3.48
N GLY A 92 3.45 3.52 -4.10
CA GLY A 92 4.46 2.50 -3.81
C GLY A 92 5.30 2.10 -5.02
N THR A 93 4.80 1.21 -5.88
CA THR A 93 5.57 0.67 -7.01
C THR A 93 6.09 1.73 -7.99
N ASP A 94 5.43 2.85 -8.07
CA ASP A 94 5.78 4.02 -8.88
C ASP A 94 6.90 4.90 -8.29
N CYS A 95 7.38 4.55 -7.09
CA CYS A 95 8.44 5.27 -6.38
C CYS A 95 9.68 4.41 -6.10
N VAL A 96 9.68 3.12 -6.49
CA VAL A 96 10.74 2.18 -6.14
C VAL A 96 11.30 1.44 -7.34
N SER A 97 12.54 0.94 -7.18
CA SER A 97 13.27 0.14 -8.17
C SER A 97 14.08 -0.94 -7.47
N PHE A 98 13.74 -2.20 -7.75
CA PHE A 98 14.48 -3.40 -7.33
C PHE A 98 14.69 -4.29 -8.56
N PRO A 99 15.69 -4.01 -9.40
CA PRO A 99 15.98 -4.78 -10.60
C PRO A 99 16.25 -6.26 -10.32
N SER A 100 17.03 -6.60 -9.29
CA SER A 100 17.34 -7.97 -8.87
C SER A 100 16.09 -8.80 -8.52
N LEU A 101 15.04 -8.14 -8.01
CA LEU A 101 13.76 -8.77 -7.66
C LEU A 101 12.71 -8.62 -8.76
N ASN A 102 13.06 -8.05 -9.91
CA ASN A 102 12.11 -7.70 -10.97
C ASN A 102 10.91 -6.86 -10.47
N TYR A 103 11.10 -5.99 -9.46
CA TYR A 103 10.05 -5.24 -8.79
C TYR A 103 10.24 -3.71 -8.87
N GLY A 104 9.14 -2.97 -8.80
CA GLY A 104 9.12 -1.51 -8.92
C GLY A 104 8.98 -1.01 -10.37
N SER A 105 8.24 0.06 -10.57
CA SER A 105 8.01 0.63 -11.91
C SER A 105 9.22 1.39 -12.43
N LEU A 106 10.04 1.96 -11.53
CA LEU A 106 11.19 2.79 -11.88
C LEU A 106 12.38 1.99 -12.44
N ARG A 107 12.39 0.65 -12.29
CA ARG A 107 13.37 -0.21 -12.97
C ARG A 107 13.17 -0.31 -14.48
N LYS A 108 11.95 0.01 -14.98
CA LYS A 108 11.59 -0.08 -16.41
C LYS A 108 11.86 1.28 -17.08
N PRO A 109 12.85 1.42 -17.99
CA PRO A 109 13.27 2.73 -18.49
C PRO A 109 12.13 3.55 -19.09
N VAL A 110 11.31 2.94 -19.96
CA VAL A 110 10.18 3.63 -20.60
C VAL A 110 9.14 4.08 -19.57
N MET A 111 8.74 3.21 -18.64
CA MET A 111 7.78 3.52 -17.58
C MET A 111 8.32 4.64 -16.67
N ARG A 112 9.62 4.55 -16.29
CA ARG A 112 10.31 5.57 -15.50
C ARG A 112 10.27 6.94 -16.16
N THR A 113 10.46 6.98 -17.49
CA THR A 113 10.36 8.23 -18.25
C THR A 113 8.95 8.83 -18.22
N PHE A 114 7.92 8.03 -18.42
CA PHE A 114 6.53 8.49 -18.33
C PHE A 114 6.17 8.96 -16.92
N ILE A 115 6.61 8.26 -15.87
CA ILE A 115 6.43 8.68 -14.47
C ILE A 115 7.12 10.02 -14.24
N ARG A 116 8.38 10.17 -14.67
CA ARG A 116 9.14 11.43 -14.54
C ARG A 116 8.41 12.60 -15.19
N TRP A 117 7.98 12.46 -16.45
CA TRP A 117 7.26 13.51 -17.15
C TRP A 117 5.93 13.84 -16.46
N SER A 118 5.18 12.83 -16.05
CA SER A 118 3.92 13.06 -15.33
C SER A 118 4.14 13.84 -14.03
N TYR A 119 5.18 13.47 -13.26
CA TYR A 119 5.51 14.12 -12.00
C TYR A 119 6.02 15.57 -12.21
N GLN A 120 6.73 15.83 -13.31
CA GLN A 120 7.17 17.19 -13.67
C GLN A 120 6.03 18.09 -14.13
N LEU A 121 5.02 17.55 -14.80
CA LEU A 121 3.91 18.29 -15.38
C LEU A 121 2.75 18.51 -14.41
N CYS A 122 2.57 17.66 -13.40
CA CYS A 122 1.47 17.78 -12.46
C CYS A 122 1.64 18.98 -11.50
N THR A 123 0.55 19.41 -10.90
CA THR A 123 0.53 20.56 -9.98
C THR A 123 1.17 20.19 -8.63
N LYS A 124 0.86 19.03 -8.09
CA LYS A 124 1.37 18.57 -6.78
C LYS A 124 1.33 17.04 -6.72
N LEU A 125 2.30 16.43 -6.05
CA LEU A 125 2.31 15.01 -5.71
C LEU A 125 1.69 14.80 -4.33
N LEU A 126 0.86 13.77 -4.18
CA LEU A 126 0.20 13.41 -2.94
C LEU A 126 0.60 12.00 -2.50
N PRO A 127 1.89 11.75 -2.17
CA PRO A 127 2.34 10.41 -1.78
C PRO A 127 1.61 9.93 -0.53
N VAL A 128 1.34 8.63 -0.48
CA VAL A 128 0.64 8.02 0.67
C VAL A 128 1.53 7.88 1.91
N ASP A 129 2.84 8.07 1.76
CA ASP A 129 3.80 8.10 2.88
C ASP A 129 5.08 8.84 2.47
N GLU A 130 5.78 9.40 3.48
CA GLU A 130 7.03 10.15 3.29
C GLU A 130 8.15 9.27 2.71
N SER A 131 8.17 7.97 3.03
CA SER A 131 9.13 7.01 2.49
C SER A 131 9.11 6.90 0.96
N LEU A 132 8.01 7.27 0.32
CA LEU A 132 7.89 7.32 -1.14
C LEU A 132 8.53 8.57 -1.75
N VAL A 133 8.78 9.59 -0.95
CA VAL A 133 9.51 10.81 -1.37
C VAL A 133 10.99 10.52 -1.41
N LEU A 134 11.57 10.15 -0.29
CA LEU A 134 12.98 9.78 -0.13
C LEU A 134 13.15 8.98 1.15
N SER A 135 13.75 7.80 1.08
CA SER A 135 14.07 6.98 2.26
C SER A 135 15.36 6.22 2.06
N ASP A 136 16.12 6.03 3.14
CA ASP A 136 17.21 5.05 3.17
C ASP A 136 16.62 3.65 3.10
N TYR A 137 17.33 2.73 2.46
CA TYR A 137 16.91 1.35 2.32
C TYR A 137 18.03 0.40 2.77
N THR A 138 17.84 -0.21 3.92
CA THR A 138 18.85 -1.04 4.59
C THR A 138 18.37 -2.48 4.87
N TYR A 139 17.10 -2.79 4.56
CA TYR A 139 16.49 -4.08 4.89
C TYR A 139 17.15 -5.26 4.17
N LEU A 140 17.44 -5.13 2.86
CA LEU A 140 18.22 -6.11 2.12
C LEU A 140 19.67 -5.64 2.03
N PRO A 141 20.67 -6.45 2.51
CA PRO A 141 22.07 -6.07 2.45
C PRO A 141 22.61 -5.86 1.03
N ASP A 142 22.07 -6.64 0.08
CA ASP A 142 22.44 -6.66 -1.35
C ASP A 142 21.45 -5.86 -2.23
N ALA A 143 20.79 -4.85 -1.67
CA ALA A 143 19.83 -4.05 -2.41
C ALA A 143 20.48 -3.31 -3.59
N ASP A 144 19.80 -3.30 -4.75
CA ASP A 144 20.24 -2.59 -5.97
C ASP A 144 20.51 -1.10 -5.73
N HIS A 145 19.83 -0.49 -4.75
CA HIS A 145 19.91 0.92 -4.42
C HIS A 145 19.89 1.13 -2.90
N PRO A 146 20.76 1.99 -2.34
CA PRO A 146 20.82 2.30 -0.91
C PRO A 146 19.66 3.19 -0.46
N LYS A 147 18.91 3.76 -1.39
CA LYS A 147 17.74 4.62 -1.16
C LYS A 147 16.63 4.29 -2.12
N GLN A 148 15.41 4.61 -1.69
CA GLN A 148 14.19 4.53 -2.49
C GLN A 148 13.44 5.86 -2.44
N GLY A 149 12.36 5.98 -3.21
CA GLY A 149 11.56 7.18 -3.31
C GLY A 149 11.79 7.98 -4.59
N PHE A 150 10.74 8.69 -5.04
CA PHE A 150 10.79 9.36 -6.35
C PHE A 150 11.85 10.47 -6.44
N ARG A 151 12.22 11.12 -5.32
CA ARG A 151 13.29 12.15 -5.34
C ARG A 151 14.68 11.56 -5.49
N TYR A 152 14.91 10.33 -5.02
CA TYR A 152 16.16 9.62 -5.28
C TYR A 152 16.35 9.33 -6.77
N PHE A 153 15.29 8.84 -7.44
CA PHE A 153 15.33 8.52 -8.86
C PHE A 153 15.19 9.73 -9.78
N PHE A 154 14.64 10.83 -9.28
CA PHE A 154 14.43 12.10 -9.99
C PHE A 154 14.95 13.28 -9.16
N PRO A 155 16.27 13.40 -8.94
CA PRO A 155 16.83 14.42 -8.03
C PRO A 155 16.55 15.86 -8.46
N GLY A 156 16.28 16.10 -9.75
CA GLY A 156 15.89 17.42 -10.27
C GLY A 156 14.39 17.72 -10.29
N LEU A 157 13.56 16.88 -9.63
CA LEU A 157 12.12 17.09 -9.59
C LEU A 157 11.76 18.21 -8.60
N LEU A 158 11.24 19.33 -9.12
CA LEU A 158 10.85 20.51 -8.32
C LEU A 158 9.38 20.50 -7.90
N THR A 159 8.56 19.61 -8.46
CA THR A 159 7.13 19.53 -8.16
C THR A 159 6.89 19.41 -6.65
N PRO A 160 6.05 20.27 -6.06
CA PRO A 160 5.75 20.21 -4.63
C PRO A 160 5.01 18.93 -4.29
N HIS A 161 5.11 18.49 -3.03
CA HIS A 161 4.36 17.34 -2.53
C HIS A 161 3.72 17.65 -1.18
N ARG A 162 2.70 16.87 -0.87
CA ARG A 162 2.07 16.81 0.46
C ARG A 162 1.69 15.36 0.73
N VAL A 163 2.19 14.80 1.82
CA VAL A 163 1.84 13.43 2.22
C VAL A 163 0.38 13.36 2.66
N ILE A 164 -0.35 12.39 2.11
CA ILE A 164 -1.73 12.09 2.50
C ILE A 164 -1.85 10.57 2.66
N HIS A 165 -1.77 10.11 3.90
CA HIS A 165 -1.86 8.69 4.22
C HIS A 165 -3.19 8.07 3.78
N ASN A 166 -3.19 6.75 3.60
CA ASN A 166 -4.44 6.01 3.43
C ASN A 166 -5.31 6.11 4.67
N GLY A 167 -6.62 6.06 4.48
CA GLY A 167 -7.59 6.22 5.57
C GLY A 167 -8.35 4.93 5.87
N PHE A 168 -8.68 4.75 7.16
CA PHE A 168 -9.43 3.60 7.65
C PHE A 168 -10.58 4.07 8.54
N ASP A 169 -11.69 3.35 8.50
CA ASP A 169 -12.80 3.54 9.41
C ASP A 169 -12.74 2.43 10.48
N PRO A 170 -12.46 2.78 11.75
CA PRO A 170 -12.36 1.80 12.84
C PRO A 170 -13.65 1.03 13.10
N ALA A 171 -14.82 1.58 12.70
CA ALA A 171 -16.10 0.93 12.88
C ALA A 171 -16.26 -0.34 12.03
N PHE A 172 -15.52 -0.44 10.92
CA PHE A 172 -15.54 -1.62 10.05
C PHE A 172 -14.62 -2.75 10.49
N PHE A 173 -13.67 -2.49 11.38
CA PHE A 173 -12.67 -3.44 11.84
C PHE A 173 -12.78 -3.59 13.35
N THR A 174 -13.71 -4.42 13.79
CA THR A 174 -13.97 -4.67 15.20
C THR A 174 -13.65 -6.11 15.54
N ALA A 175 -12.94 -6.32 16.64
CA ALA A 175 -12.62 -7.63 17.21
C ALA A 175 -12.54 -7.51 18.71
N ASP A 176 -12.89 -8.59 19.42
CA ASP A 176 -12.66 -8.68 20.85
C ASP A 176 -11.17 -8.98 21.10
N PRO A 177 -10.45 -8.13 21.84
CA PRO A 177 -9.06 -8.38 22.17
C PRO A 177 -8.84 -9.63 23.02
N ALA A 178 -9.86 -10.10 23.76
CA ALA A 178 -9.83 -11.34 24.55
C ALA A 178 -9.95 -12.62 23.68
N GLY A 179 -10.53 -12.53 22.49
CA GLY A 179 -10.75 -13.67 21.60
C GLY A 179 -9.51 -14.12 20.80
N LYS A 180 -8.34 -13.55 21.05
CA LYS A 180 -7.09 -13.84 20.34
C LYS A 180 -6.49 -15.18 20.73
N LYS A 181 -6.17 -16.03 19.74
CA LYS A 181 -5.43 -17.27 19.95
C LYS A 181 -3.97 -16.96 20.28
N GLU A 182 -3.44 -17.61 21.29
CA GLU A 182 -2.02 -17.52 21.62
C GLU A 182 -1.16 -18.04 20.44
N ASN A 183 0.01 -17.46 20.27
CA ASN A 183 0.99 -17.85 19.24
C ASN A 183 0.40 -17.95 17.82
N SER A 184 -0.60 -17.11 17.51
CA SER A 184 -1.20 -17.02 16.18
C SER A 184 -0.69 -15.77 15.43
N PHE A 185 -0.09 -15.99 14.25
CA PHE A 185 0.60 -15.00 13.43
C PHE A 185 -0.01 -14.94 12.04
N ILE A 186 -0.96 -14.04 11.79
CA ILE A 186 -1.55 -13.90 10.46
C ILE A 186 -0.61 -13.10 9.53
N ALA A 187 -0.43 -13.59 8.30
CA ALA A 187 0.18 -12.84 7.21
C ALA A 187 -0.85 -12.56 6.12
N VAL A 188 -0.81 -11.35 5.54
CA VAL A 188 -1.73 -10.93 4.48
C VAL A 188 -0.94 -10.50 3.26
N ALA A 189 -1.03 -11.27 2.18
CA ALA A 189 -0.24 -11.04 0.99
C ALA A 189 -1.03 -11.33 -0.28
N HIS A 190 -1.32 -10.31 -1.08
CA HIS A 190 -1.90 -10.55 -2.41
C HIS A 190 -0.83 -11.09 -3.35
N ALA A 191 -0.77 -12.43 -3.49
CA ALA A 191 0.22 -13.14 -4.30
C ALA A 191 -0.43 -14.17 -5.23
N GLN A 192 -0.13 -14.05 -6.53
CA GLN A 192 -0.60 -14.93 -7.59
C GLN A 192 0.54 -15.62 -8.34
N GLU A 193 1.79 -15.14 -8.16
CA GLU A 193 2.98 -15.57 -8.88
C GLU A 193 4.17 -15.70 -7.91
N MET A 194 5.11 -16.60 -8.19
CA MET A 194 6.31 -16.85 -7.37
C MET A 194 7.13 -15.59 -7.07
N GLN A 195 7.19 -14.65 -8.02
CA GLN A 195 7.87 -13.36 -7.78
C GLN A 195 7.33 -12.63 -6.55
N ARG A 196 6.03 -12.76 -6.25
CA ARG A 196 5.40 -12.11 -5.09
C ARG A 196 5.76 -12.75 -3.76
N VAL A 197 6.21 -13.99 -3.76
CA VAL A 197 6.57 -14.74 -2.54
C VAL A 197 7.65 -13.99 -1.75
N ARG A 198 8.78 -13.69 -2.39
CA ARG A 198 9.87 -12.94 -1.77
C ARG A 198 9.50 -11.47 -1.49
N ILE A 199 8.82 -10.81 -2.44
CA ILE A 199 8.42 -9.39 -2.26
C ILE A 199 7.51 -9.20 -1.05
N LYS A 200 6.65 -10.16 -0.77
CA LYS A 200 5.68 -10.12 0.34
C LYS A 200 6.15 -10.85 1.60
N GLY A 201 7.37 -11.41 1.58
CA GLY A 201 7.94 -12.13 2.72
C GLY A 201 7.24 -13.45 3.05
N ILE A 202 6.53 -14.05 2.07
CA ILE A 202 5.85 -15.34 2.25
C ILE A 202 6.89 -16.46 2.52
N ASP A 203 8.04 -16.39 1.88
CA ASP A 203 9.19 -17.26 2.12
C ASP A 203 9.64 -17.24 3.59
N LEU A 204 9.70 -16.05 4.19
CA LEU A 204 10.03 -15.88 5.62
C LEU A 204 8.92 -16.46 6.52
N VAL A 205 7.65 -16.27 6.17
CA VAL A 205 6.53 -16.87 6.91
C VAL A 205 6.61 -18.40 6.87
N ILE A 206 6.94 -18.99 5.71
CA ILE A 206 7.13 -20.45 5.57
C ILE A 206 8.31 -20.92 6.44
N LEU A 207 9.42 -20.20 6.48
CA LEU A 207 10.56 -20.53 7.33
C LEU A 207 10.19 -20.47 8.82
N LEU A 208 9.49 -19.42 9.24
CA LEU A 208 8.99 -19.30 10.62
C LEU A 208 8.05 -20.46 10.99
N ALA A 209 7.13 -20.82 10.09
CA ALA A 209 6.23 -21.94 10.32
C ALA A 209 6.96 -23.28 10.47
N LYS A 210 8.01 -23.52 9.67
CA LYS A 210 8.86 -24.73 9.81
C LYS A 210 9.59 -24.78 11.14
N ARG A 211 10.08 -23.66 11.63
CA ARG A 211 10.88 -23.58 12.84
C ARG A 211 10.04 -23.58 14.12
N PHE A 212 8.91 -22.87 14.13
CA PHE A 212 8.05 -22.66 15.30
C PHE A 212 6.75 -23.45 15.16
N THR A 213 6.85 -24.78 15.30
CA THR A 213 5.74 -25.72 15.07
C THR A 213 4.59 -25.60 16.08
N HIS A 214 4.82 -24.98 17.22
CA HIS A 214 3.80 -24.67 18.23
C HIS A 214 3.02 -23.37 17.95
N CYS A 215 3.42 -22.61 16.95
CA CYS A 215 2.71 -21.42 16.48
C CYS A 215 1.79 -21.76 15.30
N THR A 216 0.79 -20.92 15.04
CA THR A 216 -0.10 -21.04 13.87
C THR A 216 0.06 -19.85 12.94
N PHE A 217 0.07 -20.13 11.64
CA PHE A 217 0.33 -19.12 10.60
C PHE A 217 -0.79 -19.12 9.54
N PRO A 218 -1.91 -18.40 9.76
CA PRO A 218 -2.86 -18.11 8.69
C PRO A 218 -2.23 -17.18 7.65
N LEU A 219 -2.19 -17.59 6.39
CA LEU A 219 -1.69 -16.81 5.25
C LEU A 219 -2.83 -16.53 4.28
N VAL A 220 -3.26 -15.25 4.18
CA VAL A 220 -4.42 -14.82 3.42
C VAL A 220 -4.03 -14.08 2.14
N GLY A 221 -4.68 -14.39 1.02
CA GLY A 221 -4.55 -13.68 -0.25
C GLY A 221 -3.63 -14.36 -1.26
N VAL A 222 -3.25 -15.60 -1.04
CA VAL A 222 -2.46 -16.43 -1.96
C VAL A 222 -3.41 -17.22 -2.87
N SER A 223 -3.17 -17.19 -4.19
CA SER A 223 -4.00 -17.93 -5.15
C SER A 223 -3.82 -19.45 -5.01
N ASP A 224 -4.85 -20.22 -5.37
CA ASP A 224 -4.80 -21.70 -5.34
C ASP A 224 -3.69 -22.28 -6.22
N SER A 225 -3.38 -21.61 -7.36
CA SER A 225 -2.27 -22.00 -8.23
C SER A 225 -0.93 -21.85 -7.54
N LEU A 226 -0.70 -20.71 -6.89
CA LEU A 226 0.54 -20.45 -6.17
C LEU A 226 0.66 -21.33 -4.92
N ASN A 227 -0.45 -21.59 -4.22
CA ASN A 227 -0.45 -22.50 -3.08
C ASN A 227 0.00 -23.93 -3.48
N ARG A 228 -0.47 -24.45 -4.63
CA ARG A 228 0.01 -25.74 -5.16
C ARG A 228 1.48 -25.72 -5.50
N GLU A 229 1.98 -24.61 -6.05
CA GLU A 229 3.40 -24.44 -6.41
C GLU A 229 4.32 -24.37 -5.17
N LEU A 230 3.83 -23.79 -4.07
CA LEU A 230 4.54 -23.70 -2.79
C LEU A 230 4.53 -24.99 -1.97
N SER A 231 3.65 -25.93 -2.29
CA SER A 231 3.48 -27.19 -1.53
C SER A 231 4.68 -28.15 -1.75
N PRO A 232 5.07 -28.96 -0.73
CA PRO A 232 4.41 -29.12 0.56
C PRO A 232 4.73 -28.02 1.57
N LEU A 233 3.72 -27.57 2.29
CA LEU A 233 3.81 -26.55 3.32
C LEU A 233 3.77 -27.18 4.75
N PRO A 234 4.30 -26.49 5.77
CA PRO A 234 4.20 -26.92 7.16
C PRO A 234 2.73 -27.07 7.60
N SER A 235 2.43 -28.06 8.43
CA SER A 235 1.05 -28.37 8.89
C SER A 235 0.40 -27.25 9.71
N ASN A 236 1.20 -26.38 10.33
CA ASN A 236 0.77 -25.23 11.12
C ASN A 236 0.62 -23.94 10.29
N LEU A 237 0.83 -24.00 8.95
CA LEU A 237 0.60 -22.92 8.02
C LEU A 237 -0.64 -23.22 7.17
N SER A 238 -1.68 -22.41 7.33
CA SER A 238 -2.94 -22.54 6.60
C SER A 238 -3.06 -21.44 5.57
N VAL A 239 -3.17 -21.79 4.28
CA VAL A 239 -3.23 -20.84 3.18
C VAL A 239 -4.68 -20.65 2.74
N TYR A 240 -5.06 -19.38 2.60
CA TYR A 240 -6.40 -18.97 2.17
C TYR A 240 -6.31 -18.08 0.94
N PRO A 241 -7.18 -18.28 -0.06
CA PRO A 241 -7.32 -17.34 -1.18
C PRO A 241 -7.90 -16.00 -0.71
N TRP A 242 -8.01 -15.04 -1.62
CA TRP A 242 -8.70 -13.79 -1.34
C TRP A 242 -10.16 -14.07 -0.95
N MET A 243 -10.65 -13.40 0.09
CA MET A 243 -11.95 -13.66 0.69
C MET A 243 -12.76 -12.39 0.92
N SER A 244 -14.02 -12.53 1.31
CA SER A 244 -14.85 -11.40 1.71
C SER A 244 -14.29 -10.70 2.94
N LYS A 245 -14.67 -9.42 3.12
CA LYS A 245 -14.21 -8.60 4.24
C LYS A 245 -14.60 -9.21 5.60
N GLU A 246 -15.79 -9.79 5.69
CA GLU A 246 -16.32 -10.40 6.93
C GLU A 246 -15.48 -11.62 7.34
N LYS A 247 -15.16 -12.51 6.38
CA LYS A 247 -14.29 -13.67 6.63
C LYS A 247 -12.88 -13.23 7.01
N PHE A 248 -12.36 -12.20 6.33
CA PHE A 248 -11.04 -11.64 6.64
C PHE A 248 -10.99 -11.09 8.07
N ILE A 249 -11.98 -10.30 8.48
CA ILE A 249 -12.10 -9.80 9.86
C ILE A 249 -12.15 -10.96 10.86
N GLY A 250 -12.85 -12.05 10.54
CA GLY A 250 -12.86 -13.26 11.38
C GLY A 250 -11.46 -13.84 11.64
N HIS A 251 -10.63 -13.96 10.60
CA HIS A 251 -9.24 -14.38 10.74
C HIS A 251 -8.39 -13.38 11.54
N LEU A 252 -8.59 -12.09 11.34
CA LEU A 252 -7.93 -11.05 12.12
C LEU A 252 -8.35 -11.09 13.59
N ALA A 253 -9.63 -11.33 13.88
CA ALA A 253 -10.15 -11.41 15.23
C ALA A 253 -9.53 -12.55 16.03
N GLU A 254 -9.22 -13.68 15.40
CA GLU A 254 -8.58 -14.83 16.03
C GLU A 254 -7.06 -14.71 16.17
N SER A 255 -6.40 -13.86 15.37
CA SER A 255 -4.94 -13.78 15.30
C SER A 255 -4.38 -12.78 16.31
N ARG A 256 -3.38 -13.19 17.09
CA ARG A 256 -2.69 -12.33 18.09
C ARG A 256 -1.75 -11.33 17.40
N PHE A 257 -0.99 -11.80 16.42
CA PHE A 257 0.00 -10.98 15.72
C PHE A 257 -0.33 -10.91 14.23
N VAL A 258 0.11 -9.83 13.57
CA VAL A 258 0.14 -9.71 12.12
C VAL A 258 1.57 -9.59 11.62
N LEU A 259 1.94 -10.43 10.66
CA LEU A 259 3.26 -10.41 9.99
C LEU A 259 3.17 -9.62 8.68
N GLN A 260 3.97 -8.57 8.56
CA GLN A 260 4.16 -7.78 7.34
C GLN A 260 5.65 -7.77 6.98
N LEU A 261 6.19 -8.89 6.53
CA LEU A 261 7.62 -9.10 6.27
C LEU A 261 8.02 -8.76 4.82
N SER A 262 7.36 -7.78 4.22
CA SER A 262 7.58 -7.38 2.83
C SER A 262 8.95 -6.74 2.61
N VAL A 263 9.51 -6.94 1.41
CA VAL A 263 10.73 -6.26 0.95
C VAL A 263 10.44 -4.79 0.60
N SER A 264 9.22 -4.48 0.19
CA SER A 264 8.83 -3.11 -0.19
C SER A 264 7.34 -2.89 -0.02
N GLU A 265 6.99 -1.79 0.63
CA GLU A 265 5.61 -1.30 0.78
C GLU A 265 5.56 0.21 0.62
N GLY A 266 4.46 0.70 0.02
CA GLY A 266 4.15 2.13 0.07
C GLY A 266 3.42 2.45 1.38
N PHE A 267 2.20 1.91 1.53
CA PHE A 267 1.39 1.98 2.73
C PHE A 267 0.56 0.69 2.84
N PRO A 268 0.95 -0.28 3.70
CA PRO A 268 0.32 -1.59 3.76
C PRO A 268 -1.05 -1.53 4.46
N ASN A 269 -2.13 -1.50 3.68
CA ASN A 269 -3.49 -1.40 4.22
C ASN A 269 -3.83 -2.57 5.14
N ALA A 270 -3.43 -3.79 4.78
CA ALA A 270 -3.72 -4.99 5.58
C ALA A 270 -3.09 -4.93 6.99
N LEU A 271 -1.92 -4.31 7.13
CA LEU A 271 -1.30 -4.07 8.44
C LEU A 271 -2.19 -3.19 9.32
N CYS A 272 -2.66 -2.06 8.79
CA CYS A 272 -3.55 -1.15 9.51
C CYS A 272 -4.90 -1.83 9.83
N GLU A 273 -5.47 -2.59 8.91
CA GLU A 273 -6.72 -3.34 9.10
C GLU A 273 -6.58 -4.39 10.20
N ALA A 274 -5.44 -5.08 10.26
CA ALA A 274 -5.14 -6.02 11.34
C ALA A 274 -4.92 -5.32 12.70
N MET A 275 -4.19 -4.20 12.71
CA MET A 275 -4.01 -3.40 13.93
C MET A 275 -5.36 -2.89 14.48
N LEU A 276 -6.28 -2.48 13.62
CA LEU A 276 -7.65 -2.11 14.02
C LEU A 276 -8.41 -3.28 14.66
N CYS A 277 -8.08 -4.51 14.32
CA CYS A 277 -8.59 -5.72 14.96
C CYS A 277 -7.73 -6.16 16.17
N HIS A 278 -6.93 -5.29 16.78
CA HIS A 278 -6.05 -5.56 17.92
C HIS A 278 -4.94 -6.59 17.64
N CYS A 279 -4.56 -6.83 16.37
CA CYS A 279 -3.37 -7.62 16.09
C CYS A 279 -2.12 -6.80 16.40
N ILE A 280 -1.15 -7.40 17.12
CA ILE A 280 0.15 -6.79 17.38
C ILE A 280 0.98 -6.85 16.10
N PRO A 281 1.42 -5.71 15.55
CA PRO A 281 2.16 -5.70 14.30
C PRO A 281 3.62 -6.16 14.48
N VAL A 282 4.05 -7.02 13.56
CA VAL A 282 5.46 -7.43 13.37
C VAL A 282 5.78 -7.20 11.91
N GLY A 283 6.60 -6.21 11.62
CA GLY A 283 6.83 -5.79 10.23
C GLY A 283 8.27 -5.43 9.90
N SER A 284 8.62 -5.58 8.62
CA SER A 284 9.94 -5.23 8.10
C SER A 284 10.21 -3.71 8.15
N ALA A 285 11.48 -3.32 8.29
CA ALA A 285 11.93 -1.93 8.32
C ALA A 285 11.90 -1.29 6.91
N VAL A 286 10.74 -1.33 6.20
CA VAL A 286 10.63 -0.79 4.85
C VAL A 286 9.38 0.08 4.67
N GLY A 287 9.49 1.10 3.82
CA GLY A 287 8.36 1.97 3.48
C GLY A 287 7.70 2.57 4.71
N ALA A 288 6.36 2.59 4.73
CA ALA A 288 5.58 3.12 5.84
C ALA A 288 5.49 2.19 7.06
N ILE A 289 5.98 0.94 6.98
CA ILE A 289 5.79 -0.04 8.05
C ILE A 289 6.33 0.46 9.41
N PRO A 290 7.57 0.98 9.52
CA PRO A 290 8.09 1.46 10.80
C PRO A 290 7.28 2.62 11.38
N SER A 291 6.82 3.56 10.55
CA SER A 291 6.02 4.70 10.99
C SER A 291 4.61 4.30 11.41
N ILE A 292 4.02 3.27 10.78
CA ILE A 292 2.73 2.71 11.18
C ILE A 292 2.84 2.00 12.52
N ILE A 293 3.83 1.14 12.70
CA ILE A 293 4.04 0.36 13.92
C ILE A 293 4.43 1.27 15.09
N ALA A 294 5.43 2.11 14.92
CA ALA A 294 6.06 2.94 15.97
C ALA A 294 6.36 2.10 17.24
N ASP A 295 5.71 2.44 18.37
CA ASP A 295 5.86 1.81 19.68
C ASP A 295 4.79 0.74 19.99
N THR A 296 3.97 0.36 19.00
CA THR A 296 2.82 -0.54 19.20
C THR A 296 3.08 -2.00 18.79
N GLY A 297 4.33 -2.34 18.45
CA GLY A 297 4.72 -3.66 17.98
C GLY A 297 6.20 -3.78 17.68
N PHE A 298 6.56 -4.62 16.72
CA PHE A 298 7.95 -5.00 16.49
C PHE A 298 8.38 -4.72 15.05
N VAL A 299 9.51 -4.02 14.91
CA VAL A 299 10.14 -3.77 13.60
C VAL A 299 11.32 -4.73 13.39
N ILE A 300 11.32 -5.41 12.26
CA ILE A 300 12.36 -6.38 11.83
C ILE A 300 13.30 -5.66 10.88
N ALA A 301 14.55 -5.44 11.33
CA ALA A 301 15.53 -4.65 10.60
C ALA A 301 16.20 -5.40 9.44
N SER A 302 16.24 -6.73 9.47
CA SER A 302 16.86 -7.58 8.45
C SER A 302 16.04 -8.84 8.20
N PRO A 303 15.95 -9.34 6.95
CA PRO A 303 15.33 -10.61 6.63
C PRO A 303 16.26 -11.82 6.83
N GLU A 304 17.53 -11.59 7.24
CA GLU A 304 18.48 -12.66 7.49
C GLU A 304 17.98 -13.61 8.58
N TRP A 305 18.07 -14.91 8.31
CA TRP A 305 17.38 -15.92 9.09
C TRP A 305 17.77 -15.88 10.58
N GLU A 306 19.06 -15.84 10.89
CA GLU A 306 19.57 -15.82 12.27
C GLU A 306 19.03 -14.61 13.06
N TYR A 307 18.99 -13.44 12.42
CA TYR A 307 18.40 -12.25 13.03
C TYR A 307 16.89 -12.40 13.22
N LEU A 308 16.18 -12.85 12.18
CA LEU A 308 14.72 -13.01 12.22
C LEU A 308 14.30 -14.04 13.27
N GLU A 309 14.99 -15.21 13.32
CA GLU A 309 14.72 -16.28 14.28
C GLU A 309 14.86 -15.77 15.72
N LYS A 310 15.98 -15.11 16.04
CA LYS A 310 16.22 -14.52 17.36
C LYS A 310 15.15 -13.49 17.74
N ARG A 311 14.82 -12.57 16.81
CA ARG A 311 13.77 -11.57 17.06
C ARG A 311 12.40 -12.20 17.26
N PHE A 312 12.09 -13.25 16.54
CA PHE A 312 10.82 -13.98 16.69
C PHE A 312 10.74 -14.71 18.03
N GLU A 313 11.83 -15.29 18.51
CA GLU A 313 11.92 -15.87 19.86
C GLU A 313 11.66 -14.79 20.93
N GLU A 314 12.27 -13.61 20.82
CA GLU A 314 12.02 -12.49 21.74
C GLU A 314 10.54 -12.06 21.74
N ILE A 315 9.89 -12.04 20.56
CA ILE A 315 8.46 -11.72 20.42
C ILE A 315 7.59 -12.77 21.12
N LEU A 316 7.91 -14.04 21.00
CA LEU A 316 7.20 -15.14 21.67
C LEU A 316 7.31 -15.05 23.21
N HIS A 317 8.39 -14.51 23.73
CA HIS A 317 8.59 -14.32 25.18
C HIS A 317 7.90 -13.06 25.73
N THR A 318 7.20 -12.27 24.89
CA THR A 318 6.40 -11.13 25.37
C THR A 318 5.26 -11.61 26.26
N GLY A 319 5.19 -11.15 27.49
CA GLY A 319 4.16 -11.56 28.47
C GLY A 319 2.75 -11.19 28.01
N ALA A 320 1.75 -11.95 28.47
CA ALA A 320 0.35 -11.82 28.04
C ALA A 320 -0.22 -10.39 28.30
N GLU A 321 0.14 -9.77 29.44
CA GLU A 321 -0.29 -8.41 29.78
C GLU A 321 0.26 -7.38 28.77
N GLU A 322 1.54 -7.51 28.41
CA GLU A 322 2.17 -6.63 27.43
C GLU A 322 1.61 -6.86 26.02
N GLN A 323 1.35 -8.11 25.64
CA GLN A 323 0.66 -8.41 24.36
C GLN A 323 -0.72 -7.75 24.33
N HIS A 324 -1.50 -7.83 25.41
CA HIS A 324 -2.81 -7.19 25.49
C HIS A 324 -2.68 -5.66 25.33
N ARG A 325 -1.74 -5.05 26.06
CA ARG A 325 -1.43 -3.61 25.99
C ARG A 325 -1.06 -3.18 24.55
N LEU A 326 -0.14 -3.91 23.90
CA LEU A 326 0.31 -3.61 22.54
C LEU A 326 -0.84 -3.71 21.53
N GLY A 327 -1.71 -4.72 21.64
CA GLY A 327 -2.88 -4.86 20.76
C GLY A 327 -3.85 -3.68 20.88
N ILE A 328 -4.12 -3.18 22.08
CA ILE A 328 -4.93 -1.98 22.30
C ILE A 328 -4.25 -0.74 21.71
N MET A 329 -2.95 -0.57 21.97
CA MET A 329 -2.19 0.56 21.43
C MET A 329 -2.14 0.56 19.92
N ALA A 330 -1.97 -0.62 19.28
CA ALA A 330 -1.97 -0.79 17.84
C ALA A 330 -3.31 -0.30 17.21
N ARG A 331 -4.45 -0.71 17.77
CA ARG A 331 -5.76 -0.24 17.34
C ARG A 331 -5.90 1.26 17.47
N ASN A 332 -5.62 1.81 18.66
CA ASN A 332 -5.78 3.23 18.94
C ASN A 332 -4.91 4.08 18.00
N ARG A 333 -3.66 3.65 17.76
CA ARG A 333 -2.76 4.35 16.84
C ARG A 333 -3.34 4.47 15.44
N VAL A 334 -3.87 3.39 14.86
CA VAL A 334 -4.47 3.45 13.52
C VAL A 334 -5.77 4.26 13.54
N ALA A 335 -6.60 4.09 14.55
CA ALA A 335 -7.84 4.84 14.70
C ALA A 335 -7.61 6.36 14.80
N ASP A 336 -6.54 6.77 15.49
CA ASP A 336 -6.23 8.19 15.69
C ASP A 336 -5.45 8.79 14.51
N MET A 337 -4.35 8.12 14.09
CA MET A 337 -3.43 8.69 13.10
C MET A 337 -3.90 8.53 11.66
N TYR A 338 -4.63 7.45 11.35
CA TYR A 338 -5.00 7.07 10.00
C TYR A 338 -6.52 6.95 9.81
N HIS A 339 -7.32 7.68 10.60
CA HIS A 339 -8.77 7.74 10.43
C HIS A 339 -9.13 8.30 9.06
N ILE A 340 -10.14 7.72 8.39
CA ILE A 340 -10.55 8.11 7.04
C ILE A 340 -10.89 9.61 6.92
N SER A 341 -11.42 10.22 7.99
CA SER A 341 -11.73 11.65 8.00
C SER A 341 -10.51 12.56 7.85
N ARG A 342 -9.31 12.11 8.27
CA ARG A 342 -8.06 12.86 8.07
C ARG A 342 -7.68 12.90 6.58
N ARG A 343 -7.83 11.76 5.88
CA ARG A 343 -7.62 11.68 4.44
C ARG A 343 -8.63 12.54 3.69
N GLU A 344 -9.92 12.42 4.01
CA GLU A 344 -11.00 13.24 3.47
C GLU A 344 -10.70 14.72 3.64
N LYS A 345 -10.41 15.17 4.86
CA LYS A 345 -10.08 16.57 5.18
C LYS A 345 -8.89 17.07 4.34
N ALA A 346 -7.80 16.29 4.27
CA ALA A 346 -6.62 16.69 3.50
C ALA A 346 -6.87 16.83 2.00
N PHE A 347 -7.71 15.96 1.41
CA PHE A 347 -8.14 16.10 0.02
C PHE A 347 -9.02 17.33 -0.19
N LEU A 348 -9.99 17.57 0.69
CA LEU A 348 -10.88 18.72 0.60
C LEU A 348 -10.11 20.05 0.74
N GLU A 349 -9.16 20.14 1.66
CA GLU A 349 -8.28 21.32 1.79
C GLU A 349 -7.55 21.64 0.48
N ILE A 350 -6.91 20.64 -0.15
CA ILE A 350 -6.20 20.82 -1.42
C ILE A 350 -7.15 21.25 -2.53
N LEU A 351 -8.34 20.70 -2.58
CA LEU A 351 -9.33 21.05 -3.59
C LEU A 351 -9.96 22.42 -3.33
N ASP A 352 -10.04 22.88 -2.08
CA ASP A 352 -10.53 24.20 -1.72
C ASP A 352 -9.49 25.33 -1.98
N GLU A 353 -8.18 25.01 -1.94
CA GLU A 353 -7.09 25.92 -2.34
C GLU A 353 -7.17 26.35 -3.83
N ILE A 354 -7.90 25.62 -4.68
CA ILE A 354 -8.06 25.96 -6.10
C ILE A 354 -8.95 27.18 -6.23
N PRO A 355 -8.53 28.27 -6.92
CA PRO A 355 -9.38 29.42 -7.20
C PRO A 355 -10.67 29.03 -7.91
N GLY A 356 -11.75 29.80 -7.65
CA GLY A 356 -13.09 29.55 -8.21
C GLY A 356 -13.19 29.89 -9.70
#